data_e59f44e96c061c6402459fb54c648fde
#
_entry.id   e59f44e96c061c6402459fb54c648fde
#
_cell.length_a   1.000
_cell.length_b   1.000
_cell.length_c   1.000
_cell.angle_alpha   90.00
_cell.angle_beta   90.00
_cell.angle_gamma   90.00
#
_symmetry.space_group_name_H-M   'P 1'
#
loop_
_entity.id
_entity.type
_entity.pdbx_description
1 polymer ?
#
loop_
_entity_poly.entity_id
_entity_poly.type
_entity_poly.pdbx_seq_one_letter_code
_entity_poly.pdbx_strand_id
1 'polypeptide(L)'
;MLTKIIKLPAAVLLFCIASFYSIQVHAQEPAVDKLAQVMTDSLTYLQLNDQQKGEAHVLNKTAATSLLQLMQKSKEDTSFKGKALAQQVMGVMKKRNDALVKILTPDQQKLYDQHKVEQIAELQTRMMTAQLALTDEQVPQVYQVNLKATGEMMQGMEKVKESDRKLQKARAAKSIKSDSKDKDKSLSKILTAEQYDKYEKNKEAMQAAIKEKMEEKKG
;
A
#
# COMPACT_ATOMS: atom_id res chain seq x y z
N MET A 1 -23.72 -10.10 -3.16
CA MET A 1 -22.79 -9.12 -3.71
C MET A 1 -21.64 -8.93 -2.74
N LEU A 2 -20.52 -9.59 -2.95
CA LEU A 2 -19.34 -9.51 -2.06
C LEU A 2 -18.30 -8.60 -2.72
N THR A 3 -18.31 -7.34 -2.30
CA THR A 3 -17.22 -6.39 -2.58
C THR A 3 -16.00 -6.81 -1.77
N LYS A 4 -15.15 -7.67 -2.33
CA LYS A 4 -13.85 -8.00 -1.73
C LYS A 4 -12.94 -6.80 -1.86
N ILE A 5 -12.75 -6.11 -0.73
CA ILE A 5 -11.82 -5.00 -0.55
C ILE A 5 -10.40 -5.50 -0.81
N ILE A 6 -9.75 -4.95 -1.85
CA ILE A 6 -8.31 -5.11 -2.07
C ILE A 6 -7.60 -4.39 -0.93
N LYS A 7 -7.01 -5.16 -0.02
CA LYS A 7 -6.22 -4.63 1.09
C LYS A 7 -4.84 -4.25 0.56
N LEU A 8 -4.60 -2.96 0.35
CA LEU A 8 -3.23 -2.44 0.29
C LEU A 8 -2.53 -2.80 1.61
N PRO A 9 -1.27 -3.22 1.60
CA PRO A 9 -0.54 -3.48 2.83
C PRO A 9 -0.50 -2.21 3.68
N ALA A 10 -0.96 -2.33 4.92
CA ALA A 10 -1.02 -1.25 5.92
C ALA A 10 0.32 -0.53 6.13
N ALA A 11 1.40 -1.15 5.72
CA ALA A 11 2.76 -0.68 5.87
C ALA A 11 3.11 0.56 5.01
N VAL A 12 2.52 0.72 3.82
CA VAL A 12 2.76 1.94 2.98
C VAL A 12 2.22 3.19 3.67
N LEU A 13 1.13 3.02 4.42
CA LEU A 13 0.50 4.10 5.15
C LEU A 13 1.21 4.47 6.46
N LEU A 14 1.78 3.47 7.14
CA LEU A 14 2.50 3.69 8.40
C LEU A 14 3.78 4.50 8.21
N PHE A 15 4.44 4.43 7.05
CA PHE A 15 5.67 5.17 6.81
C PHE A 15 5.45 6.68 6.65
N CYS A 16 4.37 7.11 6.00
CA CYS A 16 3.99 8.52 5.96
C CYS A 16 3.60 9.07 7.35
N ILE A 17 3.10 8.22 8.24
CA ILE A 17 2.66 8.60 9.58
C ILE A 17 3.85 8.66 10.56
N ALA A 18 4.85 7.77 10.43
CA ALA A 18 6.01 7.74 11.33
C ALA A 18 6.86 9.01 11.27
N SER A 19 6.89 9.71 10.14
CA SER A 19 7.61 10.97 9.99
C SER A 19 6.98 12.15 10.76
N PHE A 20 5.76 11.99 11.28
CA PHE A 20 5.00 13.04 12.00
C PHE A 20 4.98 12.89 13.52
N TYR A 21 5.69 11.92 14.09
CA TYR A 21 5.71 11.72 15.56
C TYR A 21 6.27 12.90 16.36
N SER A 22 6.81 13.93 15.70
CA SER A 22 7.36 15.12 16.36
C SER A 22 6.40 16.32 16.44
N ILE A 23 5.18 16.21 15.93
CA ILE A 23 4.23 17.33 15.95
C ILE A 23 3.40 17.27 17.22
N GLN A 24 3.75 18.10 18.20
CA GLN A 24 2.93 18.34 19.37
C GLN A 24 1.59 18.95 18.94
N VAL A 25 0.51 18.25 19.25
CA VAL A 25 -0.87 18.61 18.90
C VAL A 25 -1.35 19.73 19.85
N HIS A 26 -1.02 20.98 19.54
CA HIS A 26 -1.60 22.17 20.22
C HIS A 26 -2.21 23.20 19.26
N ALA A 27 -2.31 22.87 17.95
CA ALA A 27 -3.11 23.64 16.99
C ALA A 27 -3.50 22.69 15.85
N GLN A 28 -4.72 22.17 15.86
CA GLN A 28 -5.17 21.19 14.85
C GLN A 28 -5.15 21.73 13.41
N GLU A 29 -5.52 22.99 13.19
CA GLU A 29 -5.54 23.57 11.84
C GLU A 29 -4.17 23.62 11.15
N PRO A 30 -3.09 24.14 11.77
CA PRO A 30 -1.77 24.18 11.13
C PRO A 30 -1.22 22.77 10.81
N ALA A 31 -1.54 21.77 11.63
CA ALA A 31 -1.12 20.40 11.39
C ALA A 31 -1.88 19.75 10.23
N VAL A 32 -3.18 20.02 10.12
CA VAL A 32 -4.02 19.57 8.98
C VAL A 32 -3.49 20.17 7.69
N ASP A 33 -3.29 21.49 7.65
CA ASP A 33 -2.83 22.18 6.44
C ASP A 33 -1.42 21.71 6.01
N LYS A 34 -0.51 21.55 6.98
CA LYS A 34 0.83 21.01 6.70
C LYS A 34 0.78 19.58 6.13
N LEU A 35 -0.05 18.72 6.71
CA LEU A 35 -0.22 17.34 6.21
C LEU A 35 -0.87 17.33 4.82
N ALA A 36 -1.90 18.14 4.61
CA ALA A 36 -2.56 18.29 3.32
C ALA A 36 -1.59 18.80 2.24
N GLN A 37 -0.75 19.78 2.60
CA GLN A 37 0.28 20.29 1.69
C GLN A 37 1.27 19.19 1.29
N VAL A 38 1.84 18.47 2.27
CA VAL A 38 2.77 17.35 2.00
C VAL A 38 2.11 16.30 1.10
N MET A 39 0.85 15.94 1.35
CA MET A 39 0.10 15.00 0.51
C MET A 39 -0.14 15.54 -0.91
N THR A 40 -0.27 16.85 -1.07
CA THR A 40 -0.43 17.50 -2.39
C THR A 40 0.90 17.57 -3.13
N ASP A 41 1.96 17.96 -2.44
CA ASP A 41 3.31 18.02 -3.00
C ASP A 41 3.82 16.63 -3.46
N SER A 42 3.37 15.57 -2.79
CA SER A 42 3.67 14.20 -3.22
C SER A 42 3.06 13.80 -4.57
N LEU A 43 2.18 14.64 -5.15
CA LEU A 43 1.55 14.43 -6.45
C LEU A 43 2.20 15.23 -7.58
N THR A 44 3.32 15.92 -7.33
CA THR A 44 4.00 16.78 -8.34
C THR A 44 4.37 16.04 -9.60
N TYR A 45 4.70 14.75 -9.52
CA TYR A 45 4.99 13.88 -10.67
C TYR A 45 3.81 13.73 -11.65
N LEU A 46 2.56 14.02 -11.22
CA LEU A 46 1.37 13.97 -12.06
C LEU A 46 1.19 15.22 -12.92
N GLN A 47 1.98 16.29 -12.71
CA GLN A 47 1.89 17.55 -13.43
C GLN A 47 0.44 18.09 -13.46
N LEU A 48 -0.23 18.08 -12.31
CA LEU A 48 -1.60 18.56 -12.18
C LEU A 48 -1.72 20.01 -12.61
N ASN A 49 -2.78 20.36 -13.34
CA ASN A 49 -3.11 21.76 -13.61
C ASN A 49 -3.63 22.44 -12.30
N ASP A 50 -3.81 23.77 -12.33
CA ASP A 50 -4.16 24.53 -11.13
C ASP A 50 -5.52 24.15 -10.53
N GLN A 51 -6.51 23.83 -11.37
CA GLN A 51 -7.80 23.33 -10.92
C GLN A 51 -7.63 21.97 -10.22
N GLN A 52 -6.93 21.03 -10.87
CA GLN A 52 -6.67 19.69 -10.29
C GLN A 52 -5.87 19.79 -8.98
N LYS A 53 -4.88 20.71 -8.90
CA LYS A 53 -4.13 20.95 -7.65
C LYS A 53 -5.03 21.44 -6.54
N GLY A 54 -5.92 22.39 -6.82
CA GLY A 54 -6.91 22.89 -5.88
C GLY A 54 -7.83 21.77 -5.37
N GLU A 55 -8.40 20.97 -6.28
CA GLU A 55 -9.26 19.84 -5.95
C GLU A 55 -8.50 18.78 -5.15
N ALA A 56 -7.28 18.43 -5.57
CA ALA A 56 -6.43 17.46 -4.85
C ALA A 56 -6.09 17.96 -3.43
N HIS A 57 -5.82 19.28 -3.27
CA HIS A 57 -5.56 19.86 -1.95
C HIS A 57 -6.78 19.74 -1.03
N VAL A 58 -7.98 20.02 -1.52
CA VAL A 58 -9.23 19.86 -0.75
C VAL A 58 -9.44 18.39 -0.33
N LEU A 59 -9.23 17.45 -1.24
CA LEU A 59 -9.29 16.01 -0.93
C LEU A 59 -8.26 15.61 0.13
N ASN A 60 -7.04 16.12 0.01
CA ASN A 60 -5.94 15.86 0.95
C ASN A 60 -6.22 16.50 2.31
N LYS A 61 -6.78 17.71 2.37
CA LYS A 61 -7.18 18.37 3.63
C LYS A 61 -8.26 17.56 4.36
N THR A 62 -9.28 17.08 3.65
CA THR A 62 -10.31 16.20 4.21
C THR A 62 -9.72 14.89 4.77
N ALA A 63 -8.79 14.28 4.03
CA ALA A 63 -8.10 13.07 4.48
C ALA A 63 -7.20 13.35 5.68
N ALA A 64 -6.42 14.45 5.66
CA ALA A 64 -5.54 14.87 6.74
C ALA A 64 -6.31 15.09 8.05
N THR A 65 -7.45 15.78 7.99
CA THR A 65 -8.34 15.98 9.15
C THR A 65 -8.76 14.63 9.75
N SER A 66 -9.25 13.72 8.91
CA SER A 66 -9.69 12.40 9.36
C SER A 66 -8.53 11.58 9.94
N LEU A 67 -7.34 11.62 9.33
CA LEU A 67 -6.16 10.91 9.83
C LEU A 67 -5.70 11.44 11.19
N LEU A 68 -5.66 12.76 11.37
CA LEU A 68 -5.27 13.36 12.66
C LEU A 68 -6.27 13.04 13.76
N GLN A 69 -7.58 13.04 13.46
CA GLN A 69 -8.63 12.62 14.40
C GLN A 69 -8.45 11.13 14.80
N LEU A 70 -8.15 10.23 13.85
CA LEU A 70 -7.88 8.83 14.15
C LEU A 70 -6.63 8.65 15.01
N MET A 71 -5.58 9.45 14.76
CA MET A 71 -4.36 9.44 15.57
C MET A 71 -4.63 9.92 17.00
N GLN A 72 -5.41 10.98 17.17
CA GLN A 72 -5.80 11.48 18.48
C GLN A 72 -6.62 10.44 19.23
N LYS A 73 -7.67 9.87 18.60
CA LYS A 73 -8.45 8.79 19.17
C LYS A 73 -7.58 7.62 19.62
N SER A 74 -6.59 7.23 18.82
CA SER A 74 -5.66 6.15 19.17
C SER A 74 -4.75 6.46 20.36
N LYS A 75 -4.53 7.74 20.69
CA LYS A 75 -3.81 8.15 21.92
C LYS A 75 -4.70 8.08 23.14
N GLU A 76 -5.95 8.45 23.00
CA GLU A 76 -6.95 8.51 24.09
C GLU A 76 -7.53 7.13 24.40
N ASP A 77 -7.75 6.30 23.38
CA ASP A 77 -8.35 4.96 23.50
C ASP A 77 -7.31 3.87 23.17
N THR A 78 -6.82 3.20 24.22
CA THR A 78 -5.82 2.14 24.08
C THR A 78 -6.35 0.89 23.35
N SER A 79 -7.68 0.70 23.30
CA SER A 79 -8.33 -0.38 22.54
C SER A 79 -8.38 -0.08 21.04
N PHE A 80 -8.33 1.23 20.67
CA PHE A 80 -8.35 1.71 19.30
C PHE A 80 -6.93 1.79 18.70
N LYS A 81 -6.20 0.66 18.69
CA LYS A 81 -4.83 0.53 18.15
C LYS A 81 -4.73 -0.62 17.14
N GLY A 82 -3.56 -0.77 16.59
CA GLY A 82 -3.25 -1.92 15.73
C GLY A 82 -4.22 -2.08 14.55
N LYS A 83 -4.95 -3.19 14.51
CA LYS A 83 -5.84 -3.56 13.40
C LYS A 83 -6.99 -2.57 13.20
N ALA A 84 -7.63 -2.10 14.27
CA ALA A 84 -8.78 -1.19 14.19
C ALA A 84 -8.36 0.16 13.61
N LEU A 85 -7.28 0.74 14.12
CA LEU A 85 -6.70 1.98 13.59
C LEU A 85 -6.29 1.81 12.13
N ALA A 86 -5.55 0.74 11.78
CA ALA A 86 -5.11 0.49 10.42
C ALA A 86 -6.28 0.36 9.42
N GLN A 87 -7.39 -0.28 9.82
CA GLN A 87 -8.57 -0.40 8.97
C GLN A 87 -9.21 0.97 8.69
N GLN A 88 -9.33 1.84 9.70
CA GLN A 88 -9.89 3.17 9.53
C GLN A 88 -8.99 4.07 8.67
N VAL A 89 -7.68 4.06 8.92
CA VAL A 89 -6.70 4.77 8.10
C VAL A 89 -6.76 4.33 6.63
N MET A 90 -6.81 3.02 6.38
CA MET A 90 -6.99 2.51 5.01
C MET A 90 -8.32 2.95 4.38
N GLY A 91 -9.39 3.04 5.17
CA GLY A 91 -10.69 3.52 4.72
C GLY A 91 -10.64 4.99 4.27
N VAL A 92 -10.00 5.85 5.06
CA VAL A 92 -9.77 7.27 4.73
C VAL A 92 -8.97 7.39 3.44
N MET A 93 -7.83 6.70 3.35
CA MET A 93 -6.97 6.77 2.17
C MET A 93 -7.64 6.20 0.92
N LYS A 94 -8.43 5.14 1.06
CA LYS A 94 -9.20 4.61 -0.06
C LYS A 94 -10.17 5.64 -0.60
N LYS A 95 -10.97 6.29 0.26
CA LYS A 95 -11.92 7.33 -0.15
C LYS A 95 -11.22 8.48 -0.86
N ARG A 96 -10.09 8.94 -0.31
CA ARG A 96 -9.26 9.99 -0.91
C ARG A 96 -8.75 9.56 -2.29
N ASN A 97 -8.21 8.36 -2.44
CA ASN A 97 -7.67 7.85 -3.69
C ASN A 97 -8.76 7.65 -4.75
N ASP A 98 -9.91 7.10 -4.37
CA ASP A 98 -11.06 6.92 -5.26
C ASP A 98 -11.59 8.28 -5.79
N ALA A 99 -11.52 9.34 -4.96
CA ALA A 99 -11.88 10.69 -5.38
C ALA A 99 -10.78 11.34 -6.24
N LEU A 100 -9.51 11.18 -5.88
CA LEU A 100 -8.38 11.70 -6.65
C LEU A 100 -8.38 11.16 -8.09
N VAL A 101 -8.57 9.86 -8.28
CA VAL A 101 -8.59 9.23 -9.62
C VAL A 101 -9.63 9.87 -10.53
N LYS A 102 -10.76 10.35 -9.99
CA LYS A 102 -11.83 11.00 -10.79
C LYS A 102 -11.45 12.34 -11.38
N ILE A 103 -10.48 13.03 -10.81
CA ILE A 103 -10.00 14.33 -11.31
C ILE A 103 -8.77 14.21 -12.22
N LEU A 104 -8.20 13.01 -12.34
CA LEU A 104 -7.04 12.75 -13.19
C LEU A 104 -7.45 12.45 -14.63
N THR A 105 -6.66 12.90 -15.58
CA THR A 105 -6.73 12.43 -16.98
C THR A 105 -6.31 10.97 -17.09
N PRO A 106 -6.64 10.25 -18.18
CA PRO A 106 -6.21 8.87 -18.38
C PRO A 106 -4.68 8.68 -18.27
N ASP A 107 -3.90 9.61 -18.80
CA ASP A 107 -2.44 9.54 -18.73
C ASP A 107 -1.93 9.77 -17.30
N GLN A 108 -2.52 10.72 -16.57
CA GLN A 108 -2.21 10.95 -15.16
C GLN A 108 -2.62 9.75 -14.29
N GLN A 109 -3.74 9.09 -14.59
CA GLN A 109 -4.14 7.86 -13.89
C GLN A 109 -3.10 6.74 -14.09
N LYS A 110 -2.61 6.58 -15.32
CA LYS A 110 -1.56 5.61 -15.63
C LYS A 110 -0.28 5.88 -14.84
N LEU A 111 0.16 7.14 -14.78
CA LEU A 111 1.32 7.55 -13.96
C LEU A 111 1.09 7.33 -12.47
N TYR A 112 -0.12 7.62 -12.00
CA TYR A 112 -0.50 7.41 -10.60
C TYR A 112 -0.44 5.93 -10.20
N ASP A 113 -0.95 5.05 -11.06
CA ASP A 113 -0.93 3.60 -10.81
C ASP A 113 0.49 3.04 -10.90
N GLN A 114 1.30 3.53 -11.84
CA GLN A 114 2.71 3.16 -11.95
C GLN A 114 3.49 3.58 -10.69
N HIS A 115 3.35 4.81 -10.24
CA HIS A 115 4.02 5.31 -9.04
C HIS A 115 3.60 4.53 -7.78
N LYS A 116 2.35 4.12 -7.72
CA LYS A 116 1.84 3.26 -6.64
C LYS A 116 2.50 1.88 -6.64
N VAL A 117 2.75 1.28 -7.81
CA VAL A 117 3.52 0.03 -7.95
C VAL A 117 4.93 0.23 -7.41
N GLU A 118 5.59 1.33 -7.79
CA GLU A 118 6.94 1.67 -7.36
C GLU A 118 7.02 1.86 -5.83
N GLN A 119 6.09 2.59 -5.24
CA GLN A 119 6.03 2.79 -3.78
C GLN A 119 5.85 1.47 -3.02
N ILE A 120 5.00 0.57 -3.51
CA ILE A 120 4.79 -0.74 -2.89
C ILE A 120 6.07 -1.59 -3.00
N ALA A 121 6.72 -1.59 -4.15
CA ALA A 121 7.95 -2.33 -4.37
C ALA A 121 9.09 -1.81 -3.47
N GLU A 122 9.21 -0.50 -3.35
CA GLU A 122 10.20 0.13 -2.46
C GLU A 122 9.98 -0.28 -1.00
N LEU A 123 8.73 -0.21 -0.53
CA LEU A 123 8.40 -0.62 0.83
C LEU A 123 8.71 -2.10 1.07
N GLN A 124 8.32 -2.99 0.14
CA GLN A 124 8.64 -4.41 0.26
C GLN A 124 10.14 -4.63 0.34
N THR A 125 10.92 -3.89 -0.46
CA THR A 125 12.38 -3.99 -0.46
C THR A 125 12.97 -3.52 0.85
N ARG A 126 12.54 -2.39 1.40
CA ARG A 126 12.98 -1.89 2.71
C ARG A 126 12.65 -2.88 3.84
N MET A 127 11.46 -3.47 3.81
CA MET A 127 11.09 -4.50 4.78
C MET A 127 12.00 -5.74 4.67
N MET A 128 12.27 -6.20 3.44
CA MET A 128 13.18 -7.33 3.21
C MET A 128 14.61 -6.98 3.64
N THR A 129 15.09 -5.77 3.37
CA THR A 129 16.41 -5.30 3.81
C THR A 129 16.54 -5.38 5.33
N ALA A 130 15.54 -4.87 6.06
CA ALA A 130 15.55 -4.91 7.52
C ALA A 130 15.42 -6.35 8.09
N GLN A 131 14.63 -7.20 7.46
CA GLN A 131 14.37 -8.55 7.94
C GLN A 131 15.49 -9.53 7.59
N LEU A 132 16.10 -9.40 6.40
CA LEU A 132 17.04 -10.36 5.85
C LEU A 132 18.49 -9.83 5.88
N ALA A 133 18.73 -8.59 6.35
CA ALA A 133 20.02 -7.92 6.31
C ALA A 133 20.63 -7.96 4.89
N LEU A 134 19.88 -7.46 3.89
CA LEU A 134 20.36 -7.42 2.51
C LEU A 134 21.60 -6.52 2.39
N THR A 135 22.54 -6.94 1.53
CA THR A 135 23.69 -6.10 1.17
C THR A 135 23.29 -4.97 0.22
N ASP A 136 24.13 -3.96 0.09
CA ASP A 136 23.88 -2.84 -0.83
C ASP A 136 23.77 -3.30 -2.29
N GLU A 137 24.46 -4.39 -2.68
CA GLU A 137 24.37 -4.98 -4.02
C GLU A 137 23.07 -5.77 -4.22
N GLN A 138 22.51 -6.36 -3.15
CA GLN A 138 21.24 -7.11 -3.20
C GLN A 138 20.03 -6.19 -3.26
N VAL A 139 20.06 -5.03 -2.60
CA VAL A 139 18.92 -4.12 -2.51
C VAL A 139 18.36 -3.72 -3.87
N PRO A 140 19.13 -3.23 -4.85
CA PRO A 140 18.57 -2.87 -6.17
C PRO A 140 18.03 -4.09 -6.93
N GLN A 141 18.64 -5.27 -6.79
CA GLN A 141 18.17 -6.49 -7.43
C GLN A 141 16.81 -6.96 -6.85
N VAL A 142 16.69 -6.95 -5.52
CA VAL A 142 15.44 -7.27 -4.81
C VAL A 142 14.36 -6.25 -5.14
N TYR A 143 14.70 -4.96 -5.28
CA TYR A 143 13.76 -3.93 -5.72
C TYR A 143 13.18 -4.24 -7.10
N GLN A 144 14.00 -4.61 -8.08
CA GLN A 144 13.52 -4.95 -9.43
C GLN A 144 12.58 -6.17 -9.41
N VAL A 145 12.89 -7.18 -8.61
CA VAL A 145 12.02 -8.35 -8.42
C VAL A 145 10.68 -7.95 -7.80
N ASN A 146 10.72 -7.10 -6.77
CA ASN A 146 9.51 -6.59 -6.10
C ASN A 146 8.68 -5.72 -7.04
N LEU A 147 9.32 -4.85 -7.83
CA LEU A 147 8.66 -3.96 -8.80
C LEU A 147 7.88 -4.78 -9.84
N LYS A 148 8.56 -5.74 -10.47
CA LYS A 148 7.93 -6.64 -11.44
C LYS A 148 6.76 -7.41 -10.83
N ALA A 149 6.99 -8.11 -9.71
CA ALA A 149 5.97 -8.93 -9.07
C ALA A 149 4.76 -8.10 -8.57
N THR A 150 4.99 -6.87 -8.11
CA THR A 150 3.90 -5.96 -7.70
C THR A 150 3.07 -5.52 -8.90
N GLY A 151 3.71 -5.16 -10.01
CA GLY A 151 3.03 -4.79 -11.26
C GLY A 151 2.16 -5.93 -11.80
N GLU A 152 2.71 -7.14 -11.91
CA GLU A 152 2.01 -8.35 -12.36
C GLU A 152 0.82 -8.68 -11.45
N MET A 153 1.01 -8.61 -10.13
CA MET A 153 -0.04 -8.82 -9.15
C MET A 153 -1.18 -7.80 -9.30
N MET A 154 -0.87 -6.52 -9.47
CA MET A 154 -1.89 -5.49 -9.62
C MET A 154 -2.68 -5.66 -10.92
N GLN A 155 -2.01 -5.95 -12.03
CA GLN A 155 -2.67 -6.27 -13.30
C GLN A 155 -3.56 -7.51 -13.20
N GLY A 156 -3.09 -8.57 -12.52
CA GLY A 156 -3.86 -9.77 -12.27
C GLY A 156 -5.12 -9.49 -11.43
N MET A 157 -4.99 -8.65 -10.41
CA MET A 157 -6.12 -8.24 -9.56
C MET A 157 -7.15 -7.42 -10.33
N GLU A 158 -6.72 -6.54 -11.22
CA GLU A 158 -7.61 -5.75 -12.08
C GLU A 158 -8.41 -6.64 -13.03
N LYS A 159 -7.74 -7.58 -13.71
CA LYS A 159 -8.41 -8.61 -14.54
C LYS A 159 -9.43 -9.44 -13.77
N VAL A 160 -9.15 -9.78 -12.50
CA VAL A 160 -10.13 -10.48 -11.62
C VAL A 160 -11.33 -9.59 -11.32
N LYS A 161 -11.08 -8.29 -11.08
CA LYS A 161 -12.12 -7.31 -10.73
C LYS A 161 -13.05 -7.00 -11.91
N GLU A 162 -12.47 -6.82 -13.09
CA GLU A 162 -13.21 -6.45 -14.32
C GLU A 162 -13.95 -7.62 -14.95
N SER A 163 -13.57 -8.84 -14.63
CA SER A 163 -14.17 -10.02 -15.25
C SER A 163 -15.44 -10.47 -14.51
N ASP A 164 -16.54 -10.57 -15.22
CA ASP A 164 -17.78 -11.18 -14.73
C ASP A 164 -17.83 -12.71 -14.89
N ARG A 165 -16.92 -13.28 -15.68
CA ARG A 165 -16.90 -14.71 -16.00
C ARG A 165 -16.03 -15.49 -15.00
N LYS A 166 -16.61 -16.50 -14.33
CA LYS A 166 -15.91 -17.36 -13.36
C LYS A 166 -14.57 -17.95 -13.91
N LEU A 167 -14.57 -18.35 -15.19
CA LEU A 167 -13.38 -18.93 -15.82
C LEU A 167 -12.24 -17.92 -15.96
N GLN A 168 -12.54 -16.67 -16.30
CA GLN A 168 -11.54 -15.60 -16.41
C GLN A 168 -10.99 -15.23 -15.03
N LYS A 169 -11.83 -15.17 -14.00
CA LYS A 169 -11.39 -14.99 -12.60
C LYS A 169 -10.45 -16.11 -12.15
N ALA A 170 -10.78 -17.36 -12.49
CA ALA A 170 -9.92 -18.50 -12.17
C ALA A 170 -8.56 -18.45 -12.90
N ARG A 171 -8.54 -18.06 -14.18
CA ARG A 171 -7.30 -17.86 -14.95
C ARG A 171 -6.43 -16.73 -14.36
N ALA A 172 -7.02 -15.60 -14.02
CA ALA A 172 -6.31 -14.47 -13.42
C ALA A 172 -5.76 -14.83 -12.02
N ALA A 173 -6.52 -15.57 -11.20
CA ALA A 173 -6.04 -16.07 -9.91
C ALA A 173 -4.88 -17.08 -10.08
N LYS A 174 -4.91 -17.93 -11.13
CA LYS A 174 -3.81 -18.82 -11.46
C LYS A 174 -2.56 -18.05 -11.90
N SER A 175 -2.71 -16.99 -12.69
CA SER A 175 -1.60 -16.11 -13.07
C SER A 175 -0.94 -15.49 -11.84
N ILE A 176 -1.70 -14.88 -10.95
CA ILE A 176 -1.16 -14.30 -9.69
C ILE A 176 -0.36 -15.33 -8.88
N LYS A 177 -0.82 -16.60 -8.85
CA LYS A 177 -0.09 -17.67 -8.17
C LYS A 177 1.21 -18.05 -8.90
N SER A 178 1.22 -18.01 -10.24
CA SER A 178 2.43 -18.21 -11.05
C SER A 178 3.44 -17.10 -10.79
N ASP A 179 2.99 -15.85 -10.86
CA ASP A 179 3.82 -14.65 -10.67
C ASP A 179 4.50 -14.66 -9.28
N SER A 180 3.79 -15.15 -8.24
CA SER A 180 4.38 -15.36 -6.92
C SER A 180 5.52 -16.38 -6.91
N LYS A 181 5.40 -17.48 -7.67
CA LYS A 181 6.47 -18.49 -7.80
C LYS A 181 7.67 -17.95 -8.57
N ASP A 182 7.41 -17.14 -9.60
CA ASP A 182 8.47 -16.49 -10.38
C ASP A 182 9.24 -15.47 -9.54
N LYS A 183 8.55 -14.76 -8.64
CA LYS A 183 9.19 -13.93 -7.61
C LYS A 183 10.10 -14.76 -6.71
N ASP A 184 9.60 -15.86 -6.14
CA ASP A 184 10.37 -16.74 -5.26
C ASP A 184 11.61 -17.28 -5.96
N LYS A 185 11.48 -17.76 -7.21
CA LYS A 185 12.59 -18.23 -8.05
C LYS A 185 13.61 -17.13 -8.36
N SER A 186 13.17 -15.88 -8.52
CA SER A 186 14.07 -14.76 -8.75
C SER A 186 14.83 -14.40 -7.48
N LEU A 187 14.14 -14.36 -6.33
CA LEU A 187 14.76 -14.09 -5.03
C LEU A 187 15.77 -15.19 -4.64
N SER A 188 15.48 -16.46 -4.92
CA SER A 188 16.43 -17.55 -4.61
C SER A 188 17.78 -17.45 -5.33
N LYS A 189 17.88 -16.67 -6.40
CA LYS A 189 19.13 -16.41 -7.12
C LYS A 189 19.93 -15.21 -6.56
N ILE A 190 19.27 -14.34 -5.81
CA ILE A 190 19.83 -13.10 -5.26
C ILE A 190 20.22 -13.28 -3.79
N LEU A 191 19.39 -14.00 -3.04
CA LEU A 191 19.54 -14.19 -1.61
C LEU A 191 20.53 -15.32 -1.32
N THR A 192 21.28 -15.21 -0.23
CA THR A 192 22.05 -16.35 0.31
C THR A 192 21.08 -17.45 0.78
N ALA A 193 21.56 -18.66 0.98
CA ALA A 193 20.73 -19.78 1.46
C ALA A 193 20.05 -19.44 2.81
N GLU A 194 20.78 -18.81 3.73
CA GLU A 194 20.24 -18.38 5.03
C GLU A 194 19.17 -17.29 4.89
N GLN A 195 19.41 -16.28 4.05
CA GLN A 195 18.44 -15.21 3.77
C GLN A 195 17.18 -15.77 3.11
N TYR A 196 17.33 -16.73 2.19
CA TYR A 196 16.21 -17.35 1.49
C TYR A 196 15.36 -18.22 2.44
N ASP A 197 15.98 -19.02 3.32
CA ASP A 197 15.26 -19.78 4.37
C ASP A 197 14.46 -18.85 5.28
N LYS A 198 15.05 -17.73 5.71
CA LYS A 198 14.35 -16.72 6.51
C LYS A 198 13.21 -16.03 5.74
N TYR A 199 13.39 -15.78 4.44
CA TYR A 199 12.34 -15.25 3.58
C TYR A 199 11.15 -16.22 3.49
N GLU A 200 11.40 -17.52 3.25
CA GLU A 200 10.36 -18.55 3.17
C GLU A 200 9.58 -18.66 4.51
N LYS A 201 10.26 -18.69 5.64
CA LYS A 201 9.64 -18.71 6.98
C LYS A 201 8.75 -17.48 7.23
N ASN A 202 9.21 -16.29 6.86
CA ASN A 202 8.43 -15.07 6.97
C ASN A 202 7.18 -15.09 6.07
N LYS A 203 7.32 -15.63 4.86
CA LYS A 203 6.22 -15.78 3.91
C LYS A 203 5.17 -16.77 4.41
N GLU A 204 5.59 -17.92 4.95
CA GLU A 204 4.69 -18.92 5.54
C GLU A 204 3.93 -18.36 6.74
N ALA A 205 4.63 -17.67 7.64
CA ALA A 205 4.01 -17.00 8.80
C ALA A 205 2.95 -15.97 8.36
N MET A 206 3.25 -15.18 7.32
CA MET A 206 2.29 -14.23 6.77
C MET A 206 1.08 -14.92 6.13
N GLN A 207 1.29 -16.03 5.41
CA GLN A 207 0.19 -16.80 4.81
C GLN A 207 -0.70 -17.45 5.87
N ALA A 208 -0.12 -18.01 6.94
CA ALA A 208 -0.84 -18.56 8.07
C ALA A 208 -1.71 -17.49 8.75
N ALA A 209 -1.15 -16.31 9.02
CA ALA A 209 -1.89 -15.18 9.62
C ALA A 209 -3.04 -14.68 8.72
N ILE A 210 -2.87 -14.73 7.39
CA ILE A 210 -3.93 -14.38 6.44
C ILE A 210 -5.04 -15.43 6.47
N LYS A 211 -4.69 -16.72 6.51
CA LYS A 211 -5.64 -17.83 6.52
C LYS A 211 -6.48 -17.78 7.81
N GLU A 212 -5.87 -17.65 8.97
CA GLU A 212 -6.54 -17.49 10.26
C GLU A 212 -7.57 -16.35 10.24
N LYS A 213 -7.16 -15.17 9.74
CA LYS A 213 -8.07 -14.02 9.60
C LYS A 213 -9.22 -14.24 8.61
N MET A 214 -9.05 -15.12 7.64
CA MET A 214 -10.12 -15.47 6.69
C MET A 214 -11.11 -16.47 7.31
N GLU A 215 -10.66 -17.33 8.20
CA GLU A 215 -11.48 -18.30 8.93
C GLU A 215 -12.31 -17.60 10.01
N GLU A 216 -11.72 -16.69 10.79
CA GLU A 216 -12.43 -15.84 11.77
C GLU A 216 -13.60 -15.02 11.16
N LYS A 217 -13.57 -14.76 9.86
CA LYS A 217 -14.62 -13.99 9.17
C LYS A 217 -15.75 -14.85 8.62
N LYS A 218 -15.62 -16.17 8.67
CA LYS A 218 -16.62 -17.10 8.16
C LYS A 218 -17.52 -17.68 9.26
N GLY A 219 -17.09 -17.61 10.52
CA GLY A 219 -17.88 -17.94 11.70
C GLY A 219 -18.58 -16.71 12.24
#